data_6212c53a8ed5fecaa2e666c5a8fe2f80
#
_entry.id   6212c53a8ed5fecaa2e666c5a8fe2f80
#
_cell.length_a   1.000
_cell.length_b   1.000
_cell.length_c   1.000
_cell.angle_alpha   90.00
_cell.angle_beta   90.00
_cell.angle_gamma   90.00
#
_symmetry.space_group_name_H-M   'P 1'
#
loop_
_entity.id
_entity.type
_entity.pdbx_description
1 polymer ?
#
loop_
_entity_poly.entity_id
_entity_poly.type
_entity_poly.pdbx_seq_one_letter_code
_entity_poly.pdbx_strand_id
1 'polypeptide(L)'
;YIELLECLNKLFKKYGHERELFEWYPYYVDCGFCCVNELTEERRCMRGMSIEELAGTTQSARNVQRIIKGQVSPSYKTSKELLDKLGLKGVLRSDVIVADNIEAYKLWDKLLMHVEMCDFKHAEYVLTCLQSKLDSSIEINHVVLEYFNIWLEMLQDETKLQKNVYKLEKLLPFKISEIGKYKYIIKHEGIVLSTYIVFMDILKEYDSIPSYENMTLWIADEFSKRKFASIFELLSLRYANFYGNIGDYLKSDQIAGEGIEIELECERMSSLNTLLYCIAWNNGEQQKATENDIQFCKWAYEIAKFKEDNIRM
;
A
#
# COMPACT_ATOMS: atom_id res chain seq x y z
N TYR A 1 -6.54 -1.25 27.55
CA TYR A 1 -5.78 -0.02 27.20
C TYR A 1 -4.45 0.09 27.94
N ILE A 2 -4.38 -0.17 29.27
CA ILE A 2 -3.12 -0.09 30.03
C ILE A 2 -2.11 -1.11 29.50
N GLU A 3 -2.53 -2.35 29.28
CA GLU A 3 -1.68 -3.43 28.75
C GLU A 3 -1.13 -3.09 27.36
N LEU A 4 -1.96 -2.49 26.48
CA LEU A 4 -1.52 -2.02 25.16
C LEU A 4 -0.49 -0.88 25.28
N LEU A 5 -0.72 0.11 26.16
CA LEU A 5 0.23 1.21 26.38
C LEU A 5 1.57 0.71 26.91
N GLU A 6 1.56 -0.23 27.85
CA GLU A 6 2.79 -0.87 28.33
C GLU A 6 3.51 -1.66 27.23
N CYS A 7 2.74 -2.35 26.39
CA CYS A 7 3.24 -3.07 25.22
C CYS A 7 3.94 -2.10 24.26
N LEU A 8 3.25 -1.04 23.85
CA LEU A 8 3.79 -0.05 22.92
C LEU A 8 5.04 0.64 23.49
N ASN A 9 5.05 1.02 24.78
CA ASN A 9 6.22 1.61 25.43
C ASN A 9 7.45 0.69 25.37
N LYS A 10 7.27 -0.60 25.68
CA LYS A 10 8.35 -1.58 25.61
C LYS A 10 8.84 -1.77 24.18
N LEU A 11 7.91 -1.76 23.24
CA LEU A 11 8.21 -1.90 21.81
C LEU A 11 8.99 -0.68 21.28
N PHE A 12 8.52 0.54 21.53
CA PHE A 12 9.21 1.77 21.19
C PHE A 12 10.63 1.80 21.75
N LYS A 13 10.79 1.49 23.04
CA LYS A 13 12.10 1.43 23.69
C LYS A 13 13.02 0.39 23.06
N LYS A 14 12.50 -0.79 22.69
CA LYS A 14 13.28 -1.86 22.04
C LYS A 14 13.86 -1.43 20.71
N TYR A 15 13.11 -0.63 19.93
CA TYR A 15 13.54 -0.11 18.62
C TYR A 15 14.21 1.28 18.72
N GLY A 16 14.61 1.71 19.92
CA GLY A 16 15.37 2.95 20.11
C GLY A 16 14.54 4.23 20.00
N HIS A 17 13.22 4.15 19.95
CA HIS A 17 12.32 5.29 19.95
C HIS A 17 11.92 5.62 21.40
N GLU A 18 12.74 6.38 22.12
CA GLU A 18 12.35 6.89 23.44
C GLU A 18 11.39 8.07 23.26
N ARG A 19 10.10 7.82 23.46
CA ARG A 19 9.05 8.84 23.44
C ARG A 19 8.30 8.86 24.76
N GLU A 20 7.98 10.05 25.24
CA GLU A 20 7.01 10.19 26.31
C GLU A 20 5.61 10.07 25.72
N LEU A 21 4.77 9.17 26.25
CA LEU A 21 3.43 8.85 25.76
C LEU A 21 2.46 10.04 25.62
N PHE A 22 2.84 11.20 26.16
CA PHE A 22 2.02 12.44 26.17
C PHE A 22 2.66 13.58 25.41
N GLU A 23 3.79 13.37 24.73
CA GLU A 23 4.33 14.41 23.84
C GLU A 23 3.50 14.49 22.56
N TRP A 24 3.15 15.72 22.20
CA TRP A 24 2.41 16.00 20.98
C TRP A 24 3.35 15.94 19.79
N TYR A 25 3.23 14.90 18.96
CA TYR A 25 3.97 14.78 17.70
C TYR A 25 3.11 15.22 16.54
N PRO A 26 3.67 15.93 15.56
CA PRO A 26 2.93 16.21 14.33
C PRO A 26 2.57 14.86 13.67
N TYR A 27 1.29 14.62 13.46
CA TYR A 27 0.83 13.49 12.68
C TYR A 27 1.50 13.51 11.31
N TYR A 28 2.28 12.51 11.00
CA TYR A 28 2.66 12.26 9.63
C TYR A 28 1.41 11.76 8.91
N VAL A 29 0.65 12.70 8.38
CA VAL A 29 -0.41 12.36 7.45
C VAL A 29 0.30 11.73 6.26
N ASP A 30 -0.20 10.59 5.82
CA ASP A 30 0.18 9.94 4.57
C ASP A 30 -0.18 10.89 3.42
N CYS A 31 0.54 11.99 3.33
CA CYS A 31 0.28 13.02 2.35
C CYS A 31 0.98 12.60 1.07
N GLY A 32 0.18 12.30 0.06
CA GLY A 32 0.62 12.01 -1.30
C GLY A 32 1.35 13.21 -1.94
N PHE A 33 2.45 13.62 -1.31
CA PHE A 33 3.33 14.60 -1.93
C PHE A 33 4.07 13.92 -3.07
N CYS A 34 3.82 14.33 -4.29
CA CYS A 34 4.59 13.91 -5.44
C CYS A 34 5.30 15.12 -6.05
N CYS A 35 6.50 14.89 -6.58
CA CYS A 35 7.12 15.85 -7.48
C CYS A 35 6.30 15.86 -8.76
N VAL A 36 5.42 16.83 -8.93
CA VAL A 36 4.45 16.89 -10.05
C VAL A 36 5.17 16.82 -11.41
N ASN A 37 6.33 17.46 -11.54
CA ASN A 37 7.14 17.42 -12.75
C ASN A 37 7.60 16.00 -13.11
N GLU A 38 8.18 15.28 -12.15
CA GLU A 38 8.73 13.93 -12.36
C GLU A 38 7.60 12.92 -12.57
N LEU A 39 6.56 12.95 -11.73
CA LEU A 39 5.38 12.12 -11.89
C LEU A 39 4.70 12.34 -13.24
N THR A 40 4.56 13.60 -13.67
CA THR A 40 3.94 13.94 -14.97
C THR A 40 4.72 13.34 -16.13
N GLU A 41 6.05 13.43 -16.12
CA GLU A 41 6.89 12.87 -17.18
C GLU A 41 6.85 11.35 -17.18
N GLU A 42 6.99 10.72 -16.04
CA GLU A 42 6.97 9.26 -15.91
C GLU A 42 5.65 8.66 -16.41
N ARG A 43 4.52 9.22 -15.97
CA ARG A 43 3.19 8.76 -16.41
C ARG A 43 2.91 9.04 -17.89
N ARG A 44 3.38 10.19 -18.39
CA ARG A 44 3.30 10.49 -19.82
C ARG A 44 4.03 9.42 -20.64
N CYS A 45 5.25 9.07 -20.24
CA CYS A 45 6.06 8.05 -20.92
C CYS A 45 5.41 6.65 -20.81
N MET A 46 4.90 6.27 -19.65
CA MET A 46 4.18 5.00 -19.46
C MET A 46 2.98 4.86 -20.40
N ARG A 47 2.28 5.97 -20.65
CA ARG A 47 1.10 6.01 -21.54
C ARG A 47 1.45 6.23 -23.00
N GLY A 48 2.73 6.42 -23.35
CA GLY A 48 3.17 6.72 -24.71
C GLY A 48 2.63 8.06 -25.25
N MET A 49 2.21 8.98 -24.39
CA MET A 49 1.67 10.28 -24.78
C MET A 49 2.77 11.24 -25.22
N SER A 50 2.55 12.00 -26.29
CA SER A 50 3.39 13.14 -26.66
C SER A 50 3.19 14.33 -25.70
N ILE A 51 4.11 15.28 -25.71
CA ILE A 51 3.96 16.53 -24.94
C ILE A 51 2.78 17.35 -25.45
N GLU A 52 2.55 17.33 -26.75
CA GLU A 52 1.43 18.00 -27.42
C GLU A 52 0.08 17.42 -27.01
N GLU A 53 -0.03 16.10 -26.94
CA GLU A 53 -1.24 15.41 -26.47
C GLU A 53 -1.51 15.72 -25.01
N LEU A 54 -0.49 15.71 -24.16
CA LEU A 54 -0.64 16.06 -22.75
C LEU A 54 -1.02 17.53 -22.57
N ALA A 55 -0.45 18.44 -23.34
CA ALA A 55 -0.79 19.87 -23.31
C ALA A 55 -2.26 20.09 -23.73
N GLY A 56 -2.70 19.41 -24.80
CA GLY A 56 -4.04 19.57 -25.35
C GLY A 56 -4.36 21.02 -25.72
N THR A 57 -5.57 21.45 -25.41
CA THR A 57 -6.03 22.83 -25.70
C THR A 57 -5.85 23.81 -24.54
N THR A 58 -5.53 23.33 -23.34
CA THR A 58 -5.51 24.14 -22.11
C THR A 58 -4.12 24.70 -21.77
N GLN A 59 -3.06 24.07 -22.28
CA GLN A 59 -1.67 24.44 -22.02
C GLN A 59 -0.90 24.48 -23.35
N SER A 60 0.20 25.24 -23.39
CA SER A 60 1.13 25.12 -24.51
C SER A 60 2.11 23.98 -24.29
N ALA A 61 2.48 23.26 -25.33
CA ALA A 61 3.51 22.20 -25.27
C ALA A 61 4.83 22.71 -24.66
N ARG A 62 5.22 23.94 -24.98
CA ARG A 62 6.40 24.60 -24.39
C ARG A 62 6.29 24.77 -22.87
N ASN A 63 5.09 25.12 -22.35
CA ASN A 63 4.88 25.26 -20.92
C ASN A 63 4.94 23.91 -20.23
N VAL A 64 4.28 22.89 -20.79
CA VAL A 64 4.33 21.51 -20.27
C VAL A 64 5.76 21.00 -20.23
N GLN A 65 6.54 21.24 -21.30
CA GLN A 65 7.96 20.84 -21.33
C GLN A 65 8.79 21.51 -20.24
N ARG A 66 8.52 22.81 -19.94
CA ARG A 66 9.21 23.55 -18.86
C ARG A 66 8.83 23.00 -17.47
N ILE A 67 7.57 22.63 -17.28
CA ILE A 67 7.09 21.99 -16.04
C ILE A 67 7.81 20.65 -15.85
N ILE A 68 7.79 19.78 -16.85
CA ILE A 68 8.46 18.46 -16.81
C ILE A 68 9.95 18.60 -16.46
N LYS A 69 10.63 19.61 -17.03
CA LYS A 69 12.04 19.88 -16.74
C LYS A 69 12.30 20.55 -15.39
N GLY A 70 11.27 20.80 -14.58
CA GLY A 70 11.38 21.51 -13.31
C GLY A 70 11.77 22.97 -13.41
N GLN A 71 11.68 23.58 -14.61
CA GLN A 71 12.04 24.99 -14.87
C GLN A 71 10.97 25.96 -14.39
N VAL A 72 9.74 25.47 -14.19
CA VAL A 72 8.58 26.24 -13.73
C VAL A 72 7.76 25.36 -12.81
N SER A 73 7.38 25.89 -11.65
CA SER A 73 6.42 25.25 -10.77
C SER A 73 5.00 25.52 -11.29
N PRO A 74 4.21 24.49 -11.59
CA PRO A 74 2.83 24.66 -12.03
C PRO A 74 1.94 25.13 -10.88
N SER A 75 0.89 25.90 -11.21
CA SER A 75 -0.17 26.20 -10.24
C SER A 75 -0.93 24.91 -9.89
N TYR A 76 -1.63 24.88 -8.75
CA TYR A 76 -2.48 23.76 -8.36
C TYR A 76 -3.46 23.36 -9.48
N LYS A 77 -4.10 24.35 -10.12
CA LYS A 77 -5.01 24.11 -11.24
C LYS A 77 -4.30 23.43 -12.41
N THR A 78 -3.13 23.91 -12.80
CA THR A 78 -2.33 23.32 -13.89
C THR A 78 -1.87 21.93 -13.55
N SER A 79 -1.39 21.69 -12.32
CA SER A 79 -1.00 20.36 -11.85
C SER A 79 -2.17 19.38 -11.92
N LYS A 80 -3.34 19.81 -11.42
CA LYS A 80 -4.55 19.01 -11.46
C LYS A 80 -4.95 18.66 -12.89
N GLU A 81 -4.97 19.63 -13.82
CA GLU A 81 -5.33 19.40 -15.22
C GLU A 81 -4.39 18.39 -15.92
N LEU A 82 -3.08 18.48 -15.66
CA LEU A 82 -2.09 17.57 -16.22
C LEU A 82 -2.27 16.14 -15.65
N LEU A 83 -2.43 16.03 -14.33
CA LEU A 83 -2.60 14.74 -13.68
C LEU A 83 -3.95 14.09 -14.03
N ASP A 84 -5.04 14.88 -14.15
CA ASP A 84 -6.34 14.37 -14.60
C ASP A 84 -6.25 13.76 -16.01
N LYS A 85 -5.50 14.39 -16.94
CA LYS A 85 -5.26 13.84 -18.29
C LYS A 85 -4.43 12.55 -18.27
N LEU A 86 -3.58 12.40 -17.28
CA LEU A 86 -2.79 11.20 -17.05
C LEU A 86 -3.54 10.11 -16.24
N GLY A 87 -4.84 10.29 -15.99
CA GLY A 87 -5.67 9.36 -15.23
C GLY A 87 -5.42 9.40 -13.72
N LEU A 88 -4.64 10.37 -13.24
CA LEU A 88 -4.26 10.52 -11.84
C LEU A 88 -5.18 11.51 -11.08
N LYS A 89 -6.46 11.51 -11.41
CA LYS A 89 -7.46 12.34 -10.72
C LYS A 89 -7.51 11.97 -9.24
N GLY A 90 -7.44 12.95 -8.36
CA GLY A 90 -7.45 12.73 -6.90
C GLY A 90 -6.07 12.54 -6.26
N VAL A 91 -5.02 12.22 -7.01
CA VAL A 91 -3.67 11.96 -6.48
C VAL A 91 -3.12 13.11 -5.64
N LEU A 92 -3.40 14.36 -5.99
CA LEU A 92 -2.98 15.52 -5.20
C LEU A 92 -3.63 15.60 -3.82
N ARG A 93 -4.73 14.87 -3.59
CA ARG A 93 -5.46 14.83 -2.32
C ARG A 93 -5.22 13.52 -1.58
N SER A 94 -4.47 12.58 -2.13
CA SER A 94 -4.35 11.21 -1.63
C SER A 94 -5.71 10.52 -1.48
N ASP A 95 -6.66 10.86 -2.34
CA ASP A 95 -8.00 10.28 -2.33
C ASP A 95 -7.91 8.78 -2.59
N VAL A 96 -8.64 7.99 -1.82
CA VAL A 96 -8.77 6.53 -2.02
C VAL A 96 -9.81 6.23 -3.09
N ILE A 97 -10.90 6.99 -3.07
CA ILE A 97 -11.95 7.00 -4.08
C ILE A 97 -12.29 8.47 -4.42
N VAL A 98 -12.82 8.70 -5.60
CA VAL A 98 -13.29 10.02 -6.04
C VAL A 98 -14.81 9.97 -6.18
N ALA A 99 -15.51 10.64 -5.27
CA ALA A 99 -16.98 10.67 -5.26
C ALA A 99 -17.51 12.07 -4.97
N ASP A 100 -18.71 12.36 -5.44
CA ASP A 100 -19.41 13.62 -5.24
C ASP A 100 -20.33 13.62 -4.01
N ASN A 101 -20.46 12.47 -3.33
CA ASN A 101 -21.36 12.31 -2.21
C ASN A 101 -20.73 11.53 -1.05
N ILE A 102 -21.17 11.85 0.16
CA ILE A 102 -20.68 11.24 1.41
C ILE A 102 -21.12 9.76 1.55
N GLU A 103 -22.16 9.34 0.85
CA GLU A 103 -22.65 7.98 0.92
C GLU A 103 -21.64 6.99 0.34
N ALA A 104 -20.95 7.37 -0.75
CA ALA A 104 -19.88 6.55 -1.33
C ALA A 104 -18.73 6.33 -0.33
N TYR A 105 -18.31 7.36 0.42
CA TYR A 105 -17.28 7.22 1.46
C TYR A 105 -17.74 6.32 2.61
N LYS A 106 -19.01 6.42 3.04
CA LYS A 106 -19.57 5.51 4.05
C LYS A 106 -19.65 4.06 3.57
N LEU A 107 -19.94 3.85 2.29
CA LEU A 107 -19.91 2.50 1.70
C LEU A 107 -18.48 1.98 1.60
N TRP A 108 -17.53 2.85 1.27
CA TRP A 108 -16.11 2.50 1.28
C TRP A 108 -15.65 2.01 2.66
N ASP A 109 -15.93 2.77 3.72
CA ASP A 109 -15.57 2.38 5.08
C ASP A 109 -16.22 1.04 5.49
N LYS A 110 -17.50 0.84 5.12
CA LYS A 110 -18.18 -0.44 5.35
C LYS A 110 -17.55 -1.60 4.57
N LEU A 111 -17.14 -1.37 3.32
CA LEU A 111 -16.46 -2.39 2.52
C LEU A 111 -15.19 -2.86 3.21
N LEU A 112 -14.34 -1.92 3.63
CA LEU A 112 -13.11 -2.22 4.35
C LEU A 112 -13.39 -3.00 5.63
N MET A 113 -14.36 -2.55 6.44
CA MET A 113 -14.76 -3.23 7.67
C MET A 113 -15.19 -4.69 7.41
N HIS A 114 -16.04 -4.96 6.42
CA HIS A 114 -16.47 -6.32 6.12
C HIS A 114 -15.33 -7.20 5.59
N VAL A 115 -14.41 -6.62 4.79
CA VAL A 115 -13.20 -7.33 4.32
C VAL A 115 -12.29 -7.69 5.50
N GLU A 116 -12.05 -6.76 6.42
CA GLU A 116 -11.25 -6.99 7.64
C GLU A 116 -11.87 -8.04 8.57
N MET A 117 -13.20 -8.07 8.64
CA MET A 117 -13.96 -9.07 9.43
C MET A 117 -14.13 -10.42 8.71
N CYS A 118 -13.55 -10.58 7.51
CA CYS A 118 -13.78 -11.74 6.63
C CYS A 118 -15.25 -12.06 6.35
N ASP A 119 -16.11 -11.05 6.41
CA ASP A 119 -17.53 -11.14 6.06
C ASP A 119 -17.72 -10.87 4.56
N PHE A 120 -17.20 -11.79 3.74
CA PHE A 120 -17.11 -11.60 2.29
C PHE A 120 -18.46 -11.46 1.62
N LYS A 121 -19.50 -12.08 2.15
CA LYS A 121 -20.86 -11.98 1.62
C LYS A 121 -21.42 -10.55 1.73
N HIS A 122 -21.23 -9.90 2.87
CA HIS A 122 -21.64 -8.50 3.04
C HIS A 122 -20.68 -7.56 2.30
N ALA A 123 -19.38 -7.88 2.22
CA ALA A 123 -18.42 -7.12 1.43
C ALA A 123 -18.83 -7.04 -0.05
N GLU A 124 -19.27 -8.15 -0.67
CA GLU A 124 -19.77 -8.17 -2.05
C GLU A 124 -21.02 -7.30 -2.23
N TYR A 125 -21.97 -7.40 -1.30
CA TYR A 125 -23.15 -6.56 -1.34
C TYR A 125 -22.80 -5.08 -1.27
N VAL A 126 -21.93 -4.70 -0.33
CA VAL A 126 -21.47 -3.31 -0.18
C VAL A 126 -20.68 -2.85 -1.41
N LEU A 127 -19.83 -3.71 -1.98
CA LEU A 127 -19.11 -3.40 -3.22
C LEU A 127 -20.07 -3.12 -4.38
N THR A 128 -21.11 -3.92 -4.54
CA THR A 128 -22.15 -3.69 -5.55
C THR A 128 -22.85 -2.34 -5.37
N CYS A 129 -23.17 -1.99 -4.11
CA CYS A 129 -23.74 -0.68 -3.80
C CYS A 129 -22.75 0.45 -4.11
N LEU A 130 -21.47 0.29 -3.78
CA LEU A 130 -20.41 1.27 -4.06
C LEU A 130 -20.21 1.49 -5.56
N GLN A 131 -20.22 0.41 -6.37
CA GLN A 131 -20.15 0.48 -7.83
C GLN A 131 -21.25 1.37 -8.43
N SER A 132 -22.45 1.34 -7.86
CA SER A 132 -23.57 2.18 -8.32
C SER A 132 -23.42 3.66 -7.99
N LYS A 133 -22.49 4.02 -7.09
CA LYS A 133 -22.26 5.39 -6.59
C LYS A 133 -20.99 6.03 -7.12
N LEU A 134 -20.08 5.24 -7.67
CA LEU A 134 -18.81 5.72 -8.19
C LEU A 134 -18.84 5.82 -9.70
N ASP A 135 -18.27 6.90 -10.23
CA ASP A 135 -17.99 7.04 -11.66
C ASP A 135 -16.77 6.17 -12.03
N SER A 136 -17.01 5.03 -12.65
CA SER A 136 -15.96 4.11 -13.10
C SER A 136 -15.14 4.64 -14.29
N SER A 137 -15.52 5.75 -14.92
CA SER A 137 -14.67 6.42 -15.93
C SER A 137 -13.46 7.10 -15.28
N ILE A 138 -13.50 7.33 -13.97
CA ILE A 138 -12.37 7.82 -13.17
C ILE A 138 -11.47 6.63 -12.86
N GLU A 139 -10.23 6.66 -13.33
CA GLU A 139 -9.29 5.54 -13.28
C GLU A 139 -9.07 5.01 -11.85
N ILE A 140 -8.90 5.88 -10.85
CA ILE A 140 -8.78 5.48 -9.44
C ILE A 140 -9.99 4.65 -8.99
N ASN A 141 -11.20 5.09 -9.30
CA ASN A 141 -12.42 4.37 -8.97
C ASN A 141 -12.47 3.01 -9.66
N HIS A 142 -12.13 2.99 -10.96
CA HIS A 142 -12.08 1.74 -11.73
C HIS A 142 -11.09 0.75 -11.10
N VAL A 143 -9.87 1.17 -10.83
CA VAL A 143 -8.83 0.31 -10.22
C VAL A 143 -9.30 -0.25 -8.88
N VAL A 144 -9.87 0.58 -8.02
CA VAL A 144 -10.35 0.17 -6.70
C VAL A 144 -11.48 -0.85 -6.81
N LEU A 145 -12.48 -0.58 -7.65
CA LEU A 145 -13.63 -1.47 -7.82
C LEU A 145 -13.20 -2.83 -8.39
N GLU A 146 -12.37 -2.82 -9.44
CA GLU A 146 -11.85 -4.06 -10.03
C GLU A 146 -10.92 -4.82 -9.07
N TYR A 147 -10.10 -4.11 -8.30
CA TYR A 147 -9.26 -4.72 -7.28
C TYR A 147 -10.08 -5.53 -6.26
N PHE A 148 -11.14 -4.93 -5.70
CA PHE A 148 -11.99 -5.63 -4.73
C PHE A 148 -12.81 -6.77 -5.36
N ASN A 149 -13.25 -6.62 -6.62
CA ASN A 149 -13.87 -7.73 -7.35
C ASN A 149 -12.92 -8.93 -7.48
N ILE A 150 -11.66 -8.68 -7.87
CA ILE A 150 -10.63 -9.71 -8.01
C ILE A 150 -10.32 -10.36 -6.66
N TRP A 151 -10.15 -9.56 -5.63
CA TRP A 151 -9.84 -10.02 -4.29
C TRP A 151 -10.94 -10.91 -3.71
N LEU A 152 -12.20 -10.47 -3.78
CA LEU A 152 -13.34 -11.24 -3.29
C LEU A 152 -13.57 -12.51 -4.13
N GLU A 153 -13.38 -12.45 -5.46
CA GLU A 153 -13.44 -13.64 -6.33
C GLU A 153 -12.40 -14.69 -5.94
N MET A 154 -11.20 -14.27 -5.58
CA MET A 154 -10.12 -15.17 -5.14
C MET A 154 -10.44 -15.85 -3.81
N LEU A 155 -10.97 -15.09 -2.85
CA LEU A 155 -11.32 -15.62 -1.53
C LEU A 155 -12.44 -16.67 -1.57
N GLN A 156 -13.26 -16.67 -2.62
CA GLN A 156 -14.35 -17.63 -2.81
C GLN A 156 -13.96 -18.82 -3.68
N ASP A 157 -13.04 -18.65 -4.60
CA ASP A 157 -12.68 -19.67 -5.60
C ASP A 157 -11.21 -19.57 -6.01
N GLU A 158 -10.37 -20.28 -5.29
CA GLU A 158 -8.92 -20.34 -5.56
C GLU A 158 -8.59 -20.89 -6.96
N THR A 159 -9.48 -21.62 -7.60
CA THR A 159 -9.23 -22.15 -8.96
C THR A 159 -9.12 -21.06 -10.01
N LYS A 160 -9.57 -19.84 -9.70
CA LYS A 160 -9.50 -18.67 -10.57
C LYS A 160 -8.23 -17.85 -10.39
N LEU A 161 -7.34 -18.26 -9.50
CA LEU A 161 -6.19 -17.46 -9.10
C LEU A 161 -5.31 -17.03 -10.29
N GLN A 162 -4.95 -17.96 -11.18
CA GLN A 162 -4.15 -17.63 -12.38
C GLN A 162 -4.82 -16.55 -13.27
N LYS A 163 -6.13 -16.65 -13.47
CA LYS A 163 -6.88 -15.65 -14.23
C LYS A 163 -6.91 -14.31 -13.50
N ASN A 164 -6.96 -14.33 -12.18
CA ASN A 164 -7.02 -13.14 -11.36
C ASN A 164 -5.67 -12.41 -11.30
N VAL A 165 -4.54 -13.13 -11.32
CA VAL A 165 -3.21 -12.53 -11.52
C VAL A 165 -3.17 -11.69 -12.80
N TYR A 166 -3.60 -12.26 -13.92
CA TYR A 166 -3.63 -11.52 -15.19
C TYR A 166 -4.55 -10.28 -15.15
N LYS A 167 -5.68 -10.36 -14.42
CA LYS A 167 -6.53 -9.18 -14.22
C LYS A 167 -5.83 -8.11 -13.37
N LEU A 168 -5.13 -8.51 -12.29
CA LEU A 168 -4.36 -7.59 -11.45
C LEU A 168 -3.29 -6.85 -12.24
N GLU A 169 -2.51 -7.57 -13.05
CA GLU A 169 -1.47 -6.95 -13.89
C GLU A 169 -2.04 -5.87 -14.82
N LYS A 170 -3.27 -6.07 -15.30
CA LYS A 170 -3.94 -5.08 -16.18
C LYS A 170 -4.41 -3.81 -15.46
N LEU A 171 -4.49 -3.83 -14.13
CA LEU A 171 -4.81 -2.63 -13.34
C LEU A 171 -3.60 -1.71 -13.21
N LEU A 172 -2.39 -2.19 -13.54
CA LEU A 172 -1.18 -1.41 -13.47
C LEU A 172 -0.90 -0.74 -14.82
N PRO A 173 -0.42 0.51 -14.84
CA PRO A 173 -0.05 1.21 -16.07
C PRO A 173 1.30 0.78 -16.63
N PHE A 174 1.96 -0.21 -15.99
CA PHE A 174 3.29 -0.71 -16.32
C PHE A 174 3.36 -2.24 -16.13
N LYS A 175 4.41 -2.85 -16.66
CA LYS A 175 4.70 -4.26 -16.40
C LYS A 175 5.39 -4.42 -15.07
N ILE A 176 4.98 -5.40 -14.26
CA ILE A 176 5.57 -5.66 -12.94
C ILE A 176 7.08 -5.95 -13.03
N SER A 177 7.53 -6.64 -14.09
CA SER A 177 8.96 -6.88 -14.34
C SER A 177 9.80 -5.61 -14.53
N GLU A 178 9.17 -4.46 -14.76
CA GLU A 178 9.83 -3.18 -14.97
C GLU A 178 9.75 -2.26 -13.75
N ILE A 179 9.22 -2.73 -12.62
CA ILE A 179 8.95 -1.89 -11.44
C ILE A 179 10.16 -1.10 -10.96
N GLY A 180 11.35 -1.68 -10.99
CA GLY A 180 12.60 -1.00 -10.59
C GLY A 180 13.01 0.18 -11.47
N LYS A 181 12.31 0.45 -12.58
CA LYS A 181 12.57 1.61 -13.44
C LYS A 181 11.79 2.86 -13.01
N TYR A 182 10.79 2.70 -12.16
CA TYR A 182 9.84 3.74 -11.81
C TYR A 182 10.14 4.36 -10.46
N LYS A 183 10.02 5.69 -10.38
CA LYS A 183 10.28 6.47 -9.18
C LYS A 183 9.03 6.76 -8.36
N TYR A 184 7.85 6.63 -8.96
CA TYR A 184 6.59 7.02 -8.33
C TYR A 184 5.51 5.97 -8.53
N ILE A 185 5.15 5.32 -7.45
CA ILE A 185 4.01 4.39 -7.38
C ILE A 185 2.94 5.07 -6.52
N ILE A 186 1.71 5.13 -7.03
CA ILE A 186 0.60 5.66 -6.23
C ILE A 186 0.04 4.57 -5.31
N LYS A 187 -0.68 4.98 -4.27
CA LYS A 187 -1.20 4.08 -3.23
C LYS A 187 -1.96 2.88 -3.80
N HIS A 188 -2.83 3.10 -4.78
CA HIS A 188 -3.62 2.03 -5.41
C HIS A 188 -2.75 1.00 -6.13
N GLU A 189 -1.72 1.44 -6.81
CA GLU A 189 -0.77 0.55 -7.48
C GLU A 189 0.04 -0.26 -6.46
N GLY A 190 0.44 0.37 -5.35
CA GLY A 190 1.10 -0.33 -4.24
C GLY A 190 0.22 -1.44 -3.63
N ILE A 191 -1.08 -1.20 -3.49
CA ILE A 191 -2.04 -2.21 -3.04
C ILE A 191 -2.14 -3.36 -4.06
N VAL A 192 -2.26 -3.06 -5.35
CA VAL A 192 -2.30 -4.07 -6.43
C VAL A 192 -1.02 -4.90 -6.43
N LEU A 193 0.15 -4.26 -6.34
CA LEU A 193 1.45 -4.94 -6.27
C LEU A 193 1.56 -5.85 -5.04
N SER A 194 1.12 -5.39 -3.88
CA SER A 194 1.13 -6.20 -2.66
C SER A 194 0.27 -7.46 -2.78
N THR A 195 -0.87 -7.34 -3.44
CA THR A 195 -1.77 -8.47 -3.70
C THR A 195 -1.21 -9.43 -4.74
N TYR A 196 -0.52 -8.90 -5.76
CA TYR A 196 0.19 -9.72 -6.73
C TYR A 196 1.22 -10.64 -6.04
N ILE A 197 2.00 -10.13 -5.09
CA ILE A 197 2.94 -10.94 -4.33
C ILE A 197 2.23 -12.11 -3.63
N VAL A 198 1.10 -11.83 -2.96
CA VAL A 198 0.29 -12.87 -2.29
C VAL A 198 -0.19 -13.94 -3.28
N PHE A 199 -0.68 -13.53 -4.44
CA PHE A 199 -1.19 -14.49 -5.44
C PHE A 199 -0.07 -15.35 -6.02
N MET A 200 1.10 -14.76 -6.30
CA MET A 200 2.26 -15.51 -6.80
C MET A 200 2.84 -16.44 -5.74
N ASP A 201 2.82 -16.05 -4.46
CA ASP A 201 3.22 -16.92 -3.36
C ASP A 201 2.29 -18.13 -3.22
N ILE A 202 0.96 -17.95 -3.31
CA ILE A 202 -0.01 -19.04 -3.30
C ILE A 202 0.19 -19.98 -4.51
N LEU A 203 0.46 -19.42 -5.69
CA LEU A 203 0.75 -20.20 -6.91
C LEU A 203 2.13 -20.87 -6.89
N LYS A 204 3.01 -20.48 -5.95
CA LYS A 204 4.43 -20.90 -5.88
C LYS A 204 5.23 -20.51 -7.12
N GLU A 205 4.84 -19.43 -7.79
CA GLU A 205 5.53 -18.87 -8.96
C GLU A 205 6.54 -17.80 -8.52
N TYR A 206 7.48 -18.22 -7.66
CA TYR A 206 8.43 -17.34 -6.95
C TYR A 206 9.35 -16.53 -7.86
N ASP A 207 9.73 -17.09 -9.00
CA ASP A 207 10.60 -16.42 -10.00
C ASP A 207 9.91 -15.21 -10.65
N SER A 208 8.59 -15.13 -10.57
CA SER A 208 7.81 -14.02 -11.10
C SER A 208 7.66 -12.86 -10.12
N ILE A 209 8.04 -13.05 -8.86
CA ILE A 209 8.00 -12.00 -7.84
C ILE A 209 9.27 -11.15 -7.98
N PRO A 210 9.15 -9.81 -8.24
CA PRO A 210 10.32 -8.93 -8.23
C PRO A 210 11.04 -8.99 -6.88
N SER A 211 12.35 -8.76 -6.86
CA SER A 211 13.05 -8.68 -5.56
C SER A 211 12.52 -7.53 -4.70
N TYR A 212 12.63 -7.66 -3.39
CA TYR A 212 12.21 -6.62 -2.44
C TYR A 212 12.89 -5.29 -2.74
N GLU A 213 14.17 -5.32 -3.06
CA GLU A 213 14.96 -4.14 -3.39
C GLU A 213 14.43 -3.43 -4.65
N ASN A 214 14.05 -4.18 -5.68
CA ASN A 214 13.45 -3.60 -6.88
C ASN A 214 12.06 -3.03 -6.61
N MET A 215 11.27 -3.73 -5.77
CA MET A 215 9.91 -3.30 -5.44
C MET A 215 9.90 -2.04 -4.57
N THR A 216 10.93 -1.82 -3.77
CA THR A 216 11.02 -0.68 -2.84
C THR A 216 12.00 0.41 -3.28
N LEU A 217 12.64 0.27 -4.44
CA LEU A 217 13.66 1.20 -4.93
C LEU A 217 13.18 2.66 -5.01
N TRP A 218 11.91 2.88 -5.37
CA TRP A 218 11.30 4.21 -5.47
C TRP A 218 11.02 4.87 -4.11
N ILE A 219 11.09 4.13 -3.01
CA ILE A 219 10.93 4.59 -1.62
C ILE A 219 12.17 4.24 -0.76
N ALA A 220 13.34 4.10 -1.38
CA ALA A 220 14.54 3.65 -0.67
C ALA A 220 15.12 4.69 0.30
N ASP A 221 14.84 5.99 0.11
CA ASP A 221 15.30 7.03 1.03
C ASP A 221 14.33 7.20 2.22
N GLU A 222 14.87 7.59 3.36
CA GLU A 222 14.12 7.70 4.64
C GLU A 222 12.94 8.69 4.57
N PHE A 223 13.06 9.76 3.78
CA PHE A 223 11.97 10.71 3.61
C PHE A 223 10.80 10.06 2.82
N SER A 224 11.10 9.34 1.75
CA SER A 224 10.12 8.64 0.94
C SER A 224 9.46 7.50 1.72
N LYS A 225 10.20 6.74 2.53
CA LYS A 225 9.64 5.69 3.39
C LYS A 225 8.55 6.24 4.30
N ARG A 226 8.81 7.32 5.03
CA ARG A 226 7.83 7.96 5.93
C ARG A 226 6.62 8.49 5.18
N LYS A 227 6.85 9.07 4.02
CA LYS A 227 5.82 9.65 3.17
C LYS A 227 4.86 8.60 2.58
N PHE A 228 5.38 7.44 2.22
CA PHE A 228 4.63 6.32 1.68
C PHE A 228 4.52 5.16 2.67
N ALA A 229 4.53 5.46 3.96
CA ALA A 229 4.57 4.48 5.04
C ALA A 229 3.52 3.38 4.88
N SER A 230 2.28 3.72 4.50
CA SER A 230 1.20 2.74 4.30
C SER A 230 1.47 1.73 3.18
N ILE A 231 2.22 2.11 2.14
CA ILE A 231 2.60 1.19 1.07
C ILE A 231 3.83 0.40 1.49
N PHE A 232 4.81 1.08 2.10
CA PHE A 232 6.05 0.45 2.54
C PHE A 232 5.78 -0.67 3.58
N GLU A 233 4.97 -0.39 4.61
CA GLU A 233 4.58 -1.38 5.62
C GLU A 233 3.86 -2.58 4.99
N LEU A 234 2.97 -2.33 4.02
CA LEU A 234 2.22 -3.37 3.34
C LEU A 234 3.13 -4.25 2.48
N LEU A 235 4.05 -3.67 1.74
CA LEU A 235 5.06 -4.41 0.97
C LEU A 235 5.99 -5.19 1.89
N SER A 236 6.48 -4.57 2.97
CA SER A 236 7.32 -5.25 3.96
C SER A 236 6.61 -6.46 4.55
N LEU A 237 5.33 -6.34 4.92
CA LEU A 237 4.54 -7.46 5.39
C LEU A 237 4.46 -8.60 4.36
N ARG A 238 4.17 -8.28 3.10
CA ARG A 238 4.04 -9.30 2.04
C ARG A 238 5.36 -10.02 1.76
N TYR A 239 6.44 -9.28 1.69
CA TYR A 239 7.76 -9.87 1.48
C TYR A 239 8.28 -10.62 2.69
N ALA A 240 8.04 -10.16 3.91
CA ALA A 240 8.38 -10.91 5.11
C ALA A 240 7.68 -12.28 5.11
N ASN A 241 6.37 -12.31 4.84
CA ASN A 241 5.63 -13.57 4.72
C ASN A 241 6.18 -14.44 3.59
N PHE A 242 6.41 -13.88 2.40
CA PHE A 242 6.96 -14.60 1.26
C PHE A 242 8.32 -15.25 1.58
N TYR A 243 9.28 -14.49 2.12
CA TYR A 243 10.60 -15.03 2.46
C TYR A 243 10.51 -16.05 3.60
N GLY A 244 9.62 -15.86 4.58
CA GLY A 244 9.34 -16.86 5.61
C GLY A 244 8.81 -18.17 5.00
N ASN A 245 7.87 -18.10 4.07
CA ASN A 245 7.27 -19.27 3.41
C ASN A 245 8.28 -20.08 2.58
N ILE A 246 9.28 -19.43 1.97
CA ILE A 246 10.35 -20.13 1.23
C ILE A 246 11.55 -20.51 2.12
N GLY A 247 11.49 -20.23 3.43
CA GLY A 247 12.52 -20.62 4.40
C GLY A 247 13.72 -19.67 4.51
N ASP A 248 13.70 -18.51 3.83
CA ASP A 248 14.71 -17.46 4.02
C ASP A 248 14.34 -16.57 5.21
N TYR A 249 14.39 -17.17 6.40
CA TYR A 249 13.98 -16.53 7.64
C TYR A 249 14.81 -15.29 7.99
N LEU A 250 16.09 -15.27 7.62
CA LEU A 250 16.96 -14.12 7.90
C LEU A 250 16.46 -12.87 7.14
N LYS A 251 16.15 -13.03 5.86
CA LYS A 251 15.65 -11.95 5.04
C LYS A 251 14.23 -11.56 5.44
N SER A 252 13.39 -12.54 5.79
CA SER A 252 12.07 -12.32 6.36
C SER A 252 12.12 -11.43 7.60
N ASP A 253 12.98 -11.76 8.58
CA ASP A 253 13.14 -11.00 9.83
C ASP A 253 13.68 -9.58 9.59
N GLN A 254 14.64 -9.43 8.67
CA GLN A 254 15.15 -8.11 8.29
C GLN A 254 14.03 -7.22 7.75
N ILE A 255 13.27 -7.73 6.79
CA ILE A 255 12.19 -6.97 6.15
C ILE A 255 11.06 -6.68 7.14
N ALA A 256 10.70 -7.65 8.00
CA ALA A 256 9.72 -7.43 9.05
C ALA A 256 10.18 -6.33 10.02
N GLY A 257 11.47 -6.32 10.37
CA GLY A 257 12.09 -5.27 11.20
C GLY A 257 11.96 -3.88 10.57
N GLU A 258 12.27 -3.74 9.28
CA GLU A 258 12.11 -2.47 8.54
C GLU A 258 10.66 -1.99 8.54
N GLY A 259 9.70 -2.91 8.38
CA GLY A 259 8.27 -2.60 8.45
C GLY A 259 7.84 -2.16 9.86
N ILE A 260 8.35 -2.78 10.91
CA ILE A 260 8.09 -2.39 12.30
C ILE A 260 8.64 -0.99 12.58
N GLU A 261 9.88 -0.71 12.17
CA GLU A 261 10.50 0.60 12.36
C GLU A 261 9.67 1.72 11.76
N ILE A 262 9.23 1.58 10.50
CA ILE A 262 8.45 2.62 9.85
C ILE A 262 7.06 2.80 10.49
N GLU A 263 6.43 1.71 10.94
CA GLU A 263 5.17 1.81 11.69
C GLU A 263 5.33 2.58 13.00
N LEU A 264 6.40 2.29 13.75
CA LEU A 264 6.68 2.98 15.00
C LEU A 264 7.05 4.45 14.76
N GLU A 265 7.89 4.74 13.77
CA GLU A 265 8.26 6.11 13.42
C GLU A 265 7.06 6.97 12.99
N CYS A 266 6.11 6.37 12.27
CA CYS A 266 4.90 7.04 11.79
C CYS A 266 3.69 6.88 12.72
N GLU A 267 3.87 6.30 13.91
CA GLU A 267 2.82 6.08 14.92
C GLU A 267 1.63 5.29 14.37
N ARG A 268 1.92 4.30 13.54
CA ARG A 268 0.92 3.43 12.91
C ARG A 268 0.90 2.06 13.59
N MET A 269 -0.20 1.34 13.42
CA MET A 269 -0.36 -0.04 13.92
C MET A 269 -1.03 -0.95 12.89
N SER A 270 -1.00 -0.56 11.61
CA SER A 270 -1.76 -1.24 10.55
C SER A 270 -1.34 -2.70 10.38
N SER A 271 -0.03 -2.95 10.30
CA SER A 271 0.56 -4.28 10.09
C SER A 271 1.42 -4.76 11.28
N LEU A 272 1.56 -3.93 12.32
CA LEU A 272 2.50 -4.13 13.42
C LEU A 272 2.32 -5.48 14.12
N ASN A 273 1.08 -5.88 14.41
CA ASN A 273 0.79 -7.19 15.01
C ASN A 273 1.25 -8.35 14.12
N THR A 274 1.04 -8.27 12.82
CA THR A 274 1.42 -9.34 11.89
C THR A 274 2.93 -9.41 11.68
N LEU A 275 3.60 -8.25 11.59
CA LEU A 275 5.07 -8.20 11.46
C LEU A 275 5.78 -8.75 12.71
N LEU A 276 5.30 -8.42 13.91
CA LEU A 276 5.82 -8.99 15.16
C LEU A 276 5.62 -10.50 15.22
N TYR A 277 4.45 -10.97 14.82
CA TYR A 277 4.16 -12.39 14.77
C TYR A 277 5.03 -13.11 13.74
N CYS A 278 5.31 -12.50 12.59
CA CYS A 278 6.17 -13.06 11.55
C CYS A 278 7.57 -13.40 12.09
N ILE A 279 8.22 -12.48 12.83
CA ILE A 279 9.53 -12.72 13.45
C ILE A 279 9.46 -13.88 14.44
N ALA A 280 8.44 -13.89 15.32
CA ALA A 280 8.29 -14.95 16.32
C ALA A 280 8.03 -16.31 15.65
N TRP A 281 7.24 -16.34 14.58
CA TRP A 281 6.98 -17.54 13.80
C TRP A 281 8.24 -18.08 13.12
N ASN A 282 9.02 -17.22 12.47
CA ASN A 282 10.29 -17.59 11.83
C ASN A 282 11.28 -18.26 12.82
N ASN A 283 11.38 -17.72 14.05
CA ASN A 283 12.21 -18.32 15.09
C ASN A 283 11.65 -19.66 15.59
N GLY A 284 10.32 -19.79 15.65
CA GLY A 284 9.65 -21.05 15.96
C GLY A 284 9.96 -22.16 14.95
N GLU A 285 9.84 -21.86 13.65
CA GLU A 285 10.15 -22.79 12.55
C GLU A 285 11.63 -23.24 12.59
N GLN A 286 12.54 -22.37 12.96
CA GLN A 286 13.95 -22.70 13.13
C GLN A 286 14.27 -23.42 14.45
N GLN A 287 13.29 -23.66 15.32
CA GLN A 287 13.47 -24.22 16.67
C GLN A 287 14.43 -23.37 17.53
N LYS A 288 14.47 -22.05 17.30
CA LYS A 288 15.31 -21.08 18.00
C LYS A 288 14.49 -20.10 18.84
N ALA A 289 13.21 -20.40 19.07
CA ALA A 289 12.31 -19.53 19.82
C ALA A 289 12.85 -19.22 21.23
N THR A 290 12.79 -17.97 21.59
CA THR A 290 13.28 -17.40 22.84
C THR A 290 12.15 -16.74 23.64
N GLU A 291 12.45 -16.24 24.84
CA GLU A 291 11.52 -15.43 25.62
C GLU A 291 11.11 -14.13 24.89
N ASN A 292 11.99 -13.60 24.02
CA ASN A 292 11.67 -12.44 23.19
C ASN A 292 10.56 -12.76 22.18
N ASP A 293 10.54 -13.95 21.61
CA ASP A 293 9.54 -14.36 20.63
C ASP A 293 8.17 -14.55 21.29
N ILE A 294 8.18 -15.10 22.52
CA ILE A 294 6.97 -15.15 23.35
C ILE A 294 6.45 -13.73 23.63
N GLN A 295 7.37 -12.79 23.89
CA GLN A 295 7.00 -11.39 24.12
C GLN A 295 6.45 -10.74 22.83
N PHE A 296 7.02 -11.03 21.66
CA PHE A 296 6.48 -10.57 20.37
C PHE A 296 5.07 -11.10 20.10
N CYS A 297 4.83 -12.38 20.38
CA CYS A 297 3.48 -12.94 20.27
C CYS A 297 2.48 -12.25 21.21
N LYS A 298 2.89 -11.93 22.46
CA LYS A 298 2.05 -11.18 23.41
C LYS A 298 1.73 -9.78 22.89
N TRP A 299 2.71 -9.07 22.37
CA TRP A 299 2.50 -7.73 21.80
C TRP A 299 1.61 -7.78 20.56
N ALA A 300 1.84 -8.73 19.66
CA ALA A 300 1.00 -8.96 18.49
C ALA A 300 -0.45 -9.20 18.90
N TYR A 301 -0.68 -10.03 19.92
CA TYR A 301 -2.01 -10.32 20.46
C TYR A 301 -2.69 -9.07 21.03
N GLU A 302 -2.02 -8.27 21.87
CA GLU A 302 -2.62 -7.06 22.46
C GLU A 302 -2.97 -6.01 21.40
N ILE A 303 -2.12 -5.85 20.36
CA ILE A 303 -2.39 -4.95 19.25
C ILE A 303 -3.57 -5.47 18.41
N ALA A 304 -3.61 -6.76 18.09
CA ALA A 304 -4.72 -7.38 17.35
C ALA A 304 -6.04 -7.23 18.11
N LYS A 305 -6.05 -7.49 19.41
CA LYS A 305 -7.20 -7.31 20.29
C LYS A 305 -7.71 -5.87 20.31
N PHE A 306 -6.79 -4.89 20.35
CA PHE A 306 -7.16 -3.47 20.28
C PHE A 306 -7.81 -3.10 18.94
N LYS A 307 -7.30 -3.66 17.85
CA LYS A 307 -7.83 -3.47 16.49
C LYS A 307 -9.12 -4.24 16.23
N GLU A 308 -9.58 -5.07 17.19
CA GLU A 308 -10.66 -6.03 16.98
C GLU A 308 -10.41 -7.01 15.82
N ASP A 309 -9.12 -7.31 15.58
CA ASP A 309 -8.66 -8.19 14.50
C ASP A 309 -8.84 -9.66 14.91
N ASN A 310 -10.08 -10.14 14.83
CA ASN A 310 -10.48 -11.47 15.28
C ASN A 310 -9.81 -12.63 14.50
N ILE A 311 -9.15 -12.34 13.38
CA ILE A 311 -8.49 -13.37 12.56
C ILE A 311 -7.07 -13.60 13.03
N ARG A 312 -6.42 -12.55 13.57
CA ARG A 312 -5.02 -12.55 13.94
C ARG A 312 -4.79 -12.59 15.46
N MET A 313 -5.86 -12.80 16.23
CA MET A 313 -5.81 -13.14 17.64
C MET A 313 -5.65 -14.66 17.83
#